data_6af8de46ad17ede4fc1b22edb869cd9c
#
_entry.id   6af8de46ad17ede4fc1b22edb869cd9c
#
_cell.length_a   1.000
_cell.length_b   1.000
_cell.length_c   1.000
_cell.angle_alpha   90.00
_cell.angle_beta   90.00
_cell.angle_gamma   90.00
#
_symmetry.space_group_name_H-M   'P 1'
#
loop_
_entity.id
_entity.type
_entity.pdbx_description
1 polymer ?
#
loop_
_entity_poly.entity_id
_entity_poly.type
_entity_poly.pdbx_seq_one_letter_code
_entity_poly.pdbx_strand_id
1 'polypeptide(L)'
;MAYPDRDDEYLNKLRDYYAEARRIPSHQRVAELIGFSKTAAQKLLERLSSAGFIIRTPDNDAWMPTKTFFQRSLATSAVRAGSPEMIEPMQGELFLIDDYLVKKPSATIMIPVKGDSMIDAGINDGDLAVVERDKTAHPGDFVVAVVDDEFTLKELAKEKNSFVLKPHNKAFSIIRPKDALKIYGVMVGLVRRYFR
;
A
#
# COMPACT_ATOMS: atom_id res chain seq x y z
N MET A 1 28.99 8.02 -2.39
CA MET A 1 29.06 9.16 -3.33
C MET A 1 27.78 9.96 -3.17
N ALA A 2 27.89 11.26 -2.90
CA ALA A 2 26.70 12.11 -2.80
C ALA A 2 26.00 12.15 -4.16
N TYR A 3 24.72 11.93 -4.14
CA TYR A 3 23.83 12.00 -5.28
C TYR A 3 23.69 13.47 -5.71
N PRO A 4 23.83 13.83 -7.00
CA PRO A 4 23.63 15.22 -7.40
C PRO A 4 22.19 15.66 -7.10
N ASP A 5 22.03 16.83 -6.53
CA ASP A 5 20.76 17.43 -6.06
C ASP A 5 19.58 17.37 -7.09
N ARG A 6 19.91 17.32 -8.38
CA ARG A 6 18.91 17.25 -9.46
C ARG A 6 18.48 15.83 -9.84
N ASP A 7 19.18 14.81 -9.41
CA ASP A 7 18.84 13.44 -9.79
C ASP A 7 17.54 12.98 -9.11
N ASP A 8 17.20 13.52 -7.94
CA ASP A 8 15.91 13.30 -7.29
C ASP A 8 14.74 13.91 -8.08
N GLU A 9 14.93 15.12 -8.64
CA GLU A 9 13.94 15.71 -9.53
C GLU A 9 13.70 14.85 -10.77
N TYR A 10 14.75 14.36 -11.40
CA TYR A 10 14.65 13.52 -12.59
C TYR A 10 14.09 12.13 -12.27
N LEU A 11 14.44 11.56 -11.13
CA LEU A 11 13.85 10.33 -10.64
C LEU A 11 12.33 10.49 -10.45
N ASN A 12 11.87 11.61 -9.90
CA ASN A 12 10.44 11.86 -9.73
C ASN A 12 9.72 12.00 -11.08
N LYS A 13 10.30 12.67 -12.07
CA LYS A 13 9.76 12.70 -13.45
C LYS A 13 9.65 11.30 -14.07
N LEU A 14 10.64 10.43 -13.81
CA LEU A 14 10.57 9.04 -14.26
C LEU A 14 9.50 8.23 -13.54
N ARG A 15 9.30 8.47 -12.23
CA ARG A 15 8.24 7.86 -11.43
C ARG A 15 6.85 8.25 -11.94
N ASP A 16 6.66 9.54 -12.26
CA ASP A 16 5.40 10.05 -12.80
C ASP A 16 5.13 9.43 -14.18
N TYR A 17 6.13 9.40 -15.06
CA TYR A 17 6.00 8.70 -16.35
C TYR A 17 5.67 7.21 -16.17
N TYR A 18 6.34 6.52 -15.24
CA TYR A 18 6.07 5.12 -14.96
C TYR A 18 4.65 4.88 -14.43
N ALA A 19 4.12 5.80 -13.63
CA ALA A 19 2.75 5.70 -13.10
C ALA A 19 1.71 5.61 -14.22
N GLU A 20 1.96 6.30 -15.34
CA GLU A 20 1.09 6.32 -16.51
C GLU A 20 1.42 5.18 -17.50
N ALA A 21 2.68 5.09 -17.90
CA ALA A 21 3.12 4.23 -19.01
C ALA A 21 3.48 2.79 -18.61
N ARG A 22 3.63 2.50 -17.30
CA ARG A 22 4.02 1.21 -16.72
C ARG A 22 5.34 0.64 -17.25
N ARG A 23 6.23 1.52 -17.70
CA ARG A 23 7.56 1.18 -18.19
C ARG A 23 8.53 2.34 -17.98
N ILE A 24 9.82 2.05 -17.87
CA ILE A 24 10.88 3.07 -17.93
C ILE A 24 10.99 3.54 -19.39
N PRO A 25 11.05 4.86 -19.66
CA PRO A 25 11.12 5.38 -21.02
C PRO A 25 12.46 5.11 -21.70
N SER A 26 12.47 5.12 -23.03
CA SER A 26 13.70 5.04 -23.83
C SER A 26 14.62 6.24 -23.57
N HIS A 27 15.93 6.11 -23.85
CA HIS A 27 16.90 7.20 -23.70
C HIS A 27 16.46 8.51 -24.39
N GLN A 28 15.86 8.42 -25.56
CA GLN A 28 15.33 9.59 -26.27
C GLN A 28 14.19 10.24 -25.50
N ARG A 29 13.25 9.43 -25.01
CA ARG A 29 12.11 9.95 -24.24
C ARG A 29 12.54 10.49 -22.86
N VAL A 30 13.55 9.90 -22.23
CA VAL A 30 14.17 10.47 -21.02
C VAL A 30 14.78 11.83 -21.34
N ALA A 31 15.54 11.96 -22.44
CA ALA A 31 16.15 13.23 -22.85
C ALA A 31 15.08 14.33 -23.02
N GLU A 32 13.95 14.01 -23.64
CA GLU A 32 12.81 14.94 -23.78
C GLU A 32 12.21 15.33 -22.42
N LEU A 33 12.00 14.37 -21.52
CA LEU A 33 11.42 14.59 -20.18
C LEU A 33 12.29 15.48 -19.29
N ILE A 34 13.63 15.32 -19.38
CA ILE A 34 14.57 16.08 -18.53
C ILE A 34 15.10 17.34 -19.21
N GLY A 35 14.81 17.54 -20.51
CA GLY A 35 15.26 18.70 -21.28
C GLY A 35 16.75 18.70 -21.64
N PHE A 36 17.38 17.52 -21.79
CA PHE A 36 18.82 17.37 -22.09
C PHE A 36 19.07 16.49 -23.31
N SER A 37 20.38 16.30 -23.63
CA SER A 37 20.79 15.42 -24.70
C SER A 37 20.55 13.93 -24.39
N LYS A 38 20.49 13.10 -25.41
CA LYS A 38 20.40 11.63 -25.28
C LYS A 38 21.56 11.04 -24.48
N THR A 39 22.78 11.59 -24.64
CA THR A 39 23.95 11.20 -23.86
C THR A 39 23.80 11.53 -22.37
N ALA A 40 23.22 12.69 -22.03
CA ALA A 40 22.95 13.05 -20.65
C ALA A 40 21.87 12.14 -20.04
N ALA A 41 20.84 11.79 -20.81
CA ALA A 41 19.79 10.85 -20.40
C ALA A 41 20.38 9.46 -20.11
N GLN A 42 21.29 8.97 -20.95
CA GLN A 42 21.97 7.70 -20.72
C GLN A 42 22.78 7.73 -19.42
N LYS A 43 23.60 8.78 -19.21
CA LYS A 43 24.37 8.94 -17.96
C LYS A 43 23.49 9.03 -16.72
N LEU A 44 22.31 9.68 -16.81
CA LEU A 44 21.34 9.71 -15.73
C LEU A 44 20.84 8.30 -15.40
N LEU A 45 20.41 7.52 -16.40
CA LEU A 45 19.92 6.16 -16.16
C LEU A 45 21.00 5.25 -15.58
N GLU A 46 22.26 5.41 -16.00
CA GLU A 46 23.42 4.69 -15.42
C GLU A 46 23.64 5.07 -13.94
N ARG A 47 23.53 6.37 -13.58
CA ARG A 47 23.61 6.80 -12.19
C ARG A 47 22.45 6.26 -11.35
N LEU A 48 21.22 6.33 -11.88
CA LEU A 48 20.03 5.78 -11.21
C LEU A 48 20.15 4.26 -11.00
N SER A 49 20.77 3.57 -11.95
CA SER A 49 21.05 2.14 -11.82
C SER A 49 22.13 1.87 -10.76
N SER A 50 23.20 2.64 -10.76
CA SER A 50 24.26 2.53 -9.73
C SER A 50 23.75 2.84 -8.32
N ALA A 51 22.73 3.73 -8.22
CA ALA A 51 22.03 4.04 -6.98
C ALA A 51 20.95 3.01 -6.61
N GLY A 52 20.72 2.00 -7.45
CA GLY A 52 19.80 0.89 -7.19
C GLY A 52 18.32 1.18 -7.44
N PHE A 53 17.97 2.28 -8.13
CA PHE A 53 16.55 2.60 -8.45
C PHE A 53 16.02 1.81 -9.64
N ILE A 54 16.89 1.54 -10.62
CA ILE A 54 16.55 0.78 -11.83
C ILE A 54 17.65 -0.22 -12.13
N ILE A 55 17.32 -1.28 -12.88
CA ILE A 55 18.29 -2.28 -13.37
C ILE A 55 18.06 -2.54 -14.86
N ARG A 56 19.09 -3.04 -15.54
CA ARG A 56 18.92 -3.57 -16.89
C ARG A 56 18.48 -5.02 -16.83
N THR A 57 17.54 -5.39 -17.70
CA THR A 57 17.15 -6.79 -17.87
C THR A 57 18.16 -7.52 -18.75
N PRO A 58 18.56 -8.75 -18.38
CA PRO A 58 19.51 -9.53 -19.19
C PRO A 58 19.02 -9.84 -20.61
N ASP A 59 17.69 -10.03 -20.77
CA ASP A 59 17.12 -10.58 -21.99
C ASP A 59 16.99 -9.56 -23.14
N ASN A 60 16.72 -8.29 -22.83
CA ASN A 60 16.40 -7.29 -23.86
C ASN A 60 17.05 -5.92 -23.62
N ASP A 61 17.98 -5.84 -22.69
CA ASP A 61 18.67 -4.60 -22.30
C ASP A 61 17.74 -3.43 -21.92
N ALA A 62 16.52 -3.75 -21.51
CA ALA A 62 15.56 -2.76 -21.08
C ALA A 62 15.78 -2.34 -19.63
N TRP A 63 15.41 -1.10 -19.31
CA TRP A 63 15.43 -0.62 -17.94
C TRP A 63 14.15 -1.05 -17.20
N MET A 64 14.33 -1.62 -16.01
CA MET A 64 13.25 -1.98 -15.10
C MET A 64 13.41 -1.28 -13.74
N PRO A 65 12.31 -0.85 -13.11
CA PRO A 65 12.35 -0.30 -11.76
C PRO A 65 12.65 -1.41 -10.75
N THR A 66 13.45 -1.09 -9.76
CA THR A 66 13.65 -1.91 -8.57
C THR A 66 12.64 -1.54 -7.49
N LYS A 67 12.66 -2.25 -6.37
CA LYS A 67 11.87 -1.93 -5.18
C LYS A 67 12.14 -0.51 -4.67
N THR A 68 13.39 -0.06 -4.70
CA THR A 68 13.82 1.28 -4.27
C THR A 68 13.18 2.40 -5.11
N PHE A 69 12.88 2.14 -6.38
CA PHE A 69 12.19 3.09 -7.25
C PHE A 69 10.81 3.51 -6.71
N PHE A 70 10.12 2.62 -6.02
CA PHE A 70 8.77 2.86 -5.49
C PHE A 70 8.75 3.42 -4.07
N GLN A 71 9.90 3.57 -3.43
CA GLN A 71 9.99 4.20 -2.11
C GLN A 71 9.59 5.67 -2.16
N ARG A 72 9.04 6.17 -1.05
CA ARG A 72 8.67 7.57 -0.82
C ARG A 72 9.32 8.05 0.47
N SER A 73 9.56 9.34 0.57
CA SER A 73 10.01 9.93 1.83
C SER A 73 8.90 9.86 2.88
N LEU A 74 9.20 9.30 4.03
CA LEU A 74 8.34 9.35 5.21
C LEU A 74 8.76 10.56 6.05
N ALA A 75 7.86 11.49 6.30
CA ALA A 75 8.15 12.60 7.18
C ALA A 75 8.45 12.10 8.59
N THR A 76 9.52 12.62 9.21
CA THR A 76 9.93 12.22 10.57
C THR A 76 9.13 12.92 11.66
N SER A 77 8.41 14.01 11.34
CA SER A 77 7.49 14.69 12.26
C SER A 77 6.04 14.40 11.93
N ALA A 78 5.26 14.14 12.96
CA ALA A 78 3.82 14.01 12.85
C ALA A 78 3.17 15.38 12.63
N VAL A 79 2.21 15.44 11.70
CA VAL A 79 1.32 16.60 11.57
C VAL A 79 0.20 16.46 12.57
N ARG A 80 0.03 17.46 13.45
CA ARG A 80 -1.11 17.46 14.39
C ARG A 80 -2.41 17.81 13.66
N ALA A 81 -3.40 16.95 13.82
CA ALA A 81 -4.75 17.23 13.34
C ALA A 81 -5.44 18.19 14.35
N GLY A 82 -5.04 19.46 14.35
CA GLY A 82 -5.54 20.46 15.28
C GLY A 82 -4.92 21.82 15.00
N SER A 83 -4.20 22.38 15.96
CA SER A 83 -3.54 23.69 15.79
C SER A 83 -2.37 23.60 14.79
N PRO A 84 -2.21 24.60 13.90
CA PRO A 84 -1.08 24.67 12.98
C PRO A 84 0.25 24.76 13.74
N GLU A 85 1.23 23.98 13.32
CA GLU A 85 2.63 24.11 13.78
C GLU A 85 3.53 24.35 12.58
N MET A 86 4.62 25.11 12.78
CA MET A 86 5.66 25.21 11.76
C MET A 86 6.37 23.86 11.63
N ILE A 87 6.31 23.28 10.42
CA ILE A 87 7.04 22.05 10.10
C ILE A 87 8.24 22.46 9.26
N GLU A 88 9.45 22.13 9.74
CA GLU A 88 10.63 22.23 8.90
C GLU A 88 10.59 21.17 7.80
N PRO A 89 11.04 21.51 6.57
CA PRO A 89 11.16 20.52 5.48
C PRO A 89 12.12 19.42 5.93
N MET A 90 11.61 18.22 6.17
CA MET A 90 12.43 17.13 6.70
C MET A 90 12.74 16.12 5.60
N GLN A 91 14.03 15.80 5.49
CA GLN A 91 14.47 14.62 4.78
C GLN A 91 14.04 13.41 5.61
N GLY A 92 12.99 12.73 5.17
CA GLY A 92 12.47 11.53 5.81
C GLY A 92 13.23 10.27 5.37
N GLU A 93 13.08 9.22 6.14
CA GLU A 93 13.52 7.89 5.75
C GLU A 93 12.76 7.41 4.50
N LEU A 94 13.41 6.57 3.69
CA LEU A 94 12.76 5.97 2.53
C LEU A 94 11.78 4.89 3.00
N PHE A 95 10.55 4.99 2.57
CA PHE A 95 9.44 4.16 2.99
C PHE A 95 8.74 3.50 1.79
N LEU A 96 8.46 2.21 1.91
CA LEU A 96 7.69 1.47 0.93
C LEU A 96 6.37 1.04 1.57
N ILE A 97 5.25 1.53 1.04
CA ILE A 97 3.89 1.26 1.54
C ILE A 97 3.60 -0.24 1.52
N ASP A 98 4.00 -0.94 0.47
CA ASP A 98 3.79 -2.38 0.33
C ASP A 98 4.48 -3.15 1.47
N ASP A 99 5.74 -2.85 1.79
CA ASP A 99 6.47 -3.48 2.89
C ASP A 99 5.87 -3.17 4.28
N TYR A 100 5.25 -2.01 4.41
CA TYR A 100 4.57 -1.64 5.66
C TYR A 100 3.30 -2.44 5.87
N LEU A 101 2.49 -2.58 4.83
CA LEU A 101 1.16 -3.22 4.92
C LEU A 101 1.23 -4.74 4.77
N VAL A 102 2.16 -5.26 3.95
CA VAL A 102 2.20 -6.66 3.52
C VAL A 102 3.43 -7.35 4.10
N LYS A 103 3.26 -8.08 5.19
CA LYS A 103 4.37 -8.84 5.81
C LYS A 103 4.59 -10.23 5.20
N LYS A 104 3.53 -10.84 4.67
CA LYS A 104 3.54 -12.15 4.02
C LYS A 104 2.86 -12.06 2.65
N PRO A 105 3.57 -11.65 1.57
CA PRO A 105 2.96 -11.43 0.26
C PRO A 105 2.19 -12.62 -0.29
N SER A 106 2.69 -13.85 -0.08
CA SER A 106 2.05 -15.08 -0.57
C SER A 106 0.71 -15.41 0.12
N ALA A 107 0.51 -14.90 1.35
CA ALA A 107 -0.69 -15.13 2.15
C ALA A 107 -1.61 -13.91 2.22
N THR A 108 -1.18 -12.76 1.69
CA THR A 108 -1.94 -11.50 1.77
C THR A 108 -2.73 -11.25 0.50
N ILE A 109 -3.98 -10.86 0.67
CA ILE A 109 -4.87 -10.40 -0.41
C ILE A 109 -5.50 -9.06 -0.04
N MET A 110 -5.96 -8.33 -1.03
CA MET A 110 -6.71 -7.10 -0.85
C MET A 110 -8.16 -7.31 -1.24
N ILE A 111 -9.09 -6.96 -0.32
CA ILE A 111 -10.52 -7.18 -0.48
C ILE A 111 -11.24 -5.83 -0.46
N PRO A 112 -11.97 -5.45 -1.53
CA PRO A 112 -12.83 -4.27 -1.49
C PRO A 112 -13.94 -4.46 -0.44
N VAL A 113 -14.10 -3.45 0.42
CA VAL A 113 -15.18 -3.40 1.41
C VAL A 113 -16.44 -2.85 0.76
N LYS A 114 -17.58 -3.50 1.01
CA LYS A 114 -18.88 -3.05 0.58
C LYS A 114 -19.85 -2.99 1.77
N GLY A 115 -20.59 -1.89 1.84
CA GLY A 115 -21.55 -1.65 2.90
C GLY A 115 -20.96 -0.94 4.11
N ASP A 116 -21.81 -0.74 5.13
CA ASP A 116 -21.56 0.14 6.27
C ASP A 116 -21.58 -0.57 7.63
N SER A 117 -21.60 -1.90 7.64
CA SER A 117 -21.70 -2.70 8.87
C SER A 117 -20.53 -2.50 9.85
N MET A 118 -19.43 -1.89 9.41
CA MET A 118 -18.21 -1.65 10.18
C MET A 118 -17.85 -0.16 10.30
N ILE A 119 -18.81 0.74 10.05
CA ILE A 119 -18.58 2.19 9.99
C ILE A 119 -18.09 2.77 11.31
N ASP A 120 -18.61 2.29 12.44
CA ASP A 120 -18.23 2.76 13.79
C ASP A 120 -16.79 2.30 14.16
N ALA A 121 -16.23 1.35 13.42
CA ALA A 121 -14.81 0.97 13.48
C ALA A 121 -13.94 1.74 12.48
N GLY A 122 -14.50 2.74 11.80
CA GLY A 122 -13.79 3.53 10.80
C GLY A 122 -13.56 2.83 9.47
N ILE A 123 -14.21 1.68 9.21
CA ILE A 123 -14.14 0.94 7.95
C ILE A 123 -15.38 1.29 7.12
N ASN A 124 -15.18 1.91 5.96
CA ASN A 124 -16.26 2.45 5.13
C ASN A 124 -16.41 1.68 3.81
N ASP A 125 -17.58 1.87 3.21
CA ASP A 125 -17.81 1.42 1.83
C ASP A 125 -16.75 1.98 0.88
N GLY A 126 -16.20 1.13 -0.02
CA GLY A 126 -15.16 1.50 -0.96
C GLY A 126 -13.72 1.44 -0.40
N ASP A 127 -13.53 1.15 0.88
CA ASP A 127 -12.20 0.87 1.43
C ASP A 127 -11.62 -0.42 0.83
N LEU A 128 -10.30 -0.57 0.96
CA LEU A 128 -9.59 -1.78 0.57
C LEU A 128 -8.96 -2.41 1.82
N ALA A 129 -9.51 -3.52 2.28
CA ALA A 129 -8.99 -4.27 3.41
C ALA A 129 -7.78 -5.12 2.98
N VAL A 130 -6.67 -5.02 3.70
CA VAL A 130 -5.49 -5.87 3.54
C VAL A 130 -5.64 -7.07 4.48
N VAL A 131 -5.76 -8.27 3.93
CA VAL A 131 -6.16 -9.49 4.66
C VAL A 131 -5.09 -10.56 4.54
N GLU A 132 -4.58 -11.04 5.68
CA GLU A 132 -3.62 -12.13 5.76
C GLU A 132 -4.37 -13.45 6.05
N ARG A 133 -4.29 -14.42 5.13
CA ARG A 133 -5.09 -15.65 5.15
C ARG A 133 -4.60 -16.71 6.12
N ASP A 134 -3.31 -16.73 6.41
CA ASP A 134 -2.68 -17.75 7.29
C ASP A 134 -2.47 -17.26 8.73
N LYS A 135 -2.94 -16.04 9.03
CA LYS A 135 -2.86 -15.48 10.39
C LYS A 135 -3.93 -16.09 11.28
N THR A 136 -3.52 -16.55 12.45
CA THR A 136 -4.46 -17.01 13.49
C THR A 136 -5.28 -15.84 14.00
N ALA A 137 -6.62 -15.99 13.95
CA ALA A 137 -7.55 -14.97 14.42
C ALA A 137 -7.77 -15.07 15.93
N HIS A 138 -7.83 -13.94 16.60
CA HIS A 138 -8.12 -13.81 18.02
C HIS A 138 -9.32 -12.88 18.25
N PRO A 139 -10.05 -13.01 19.36
CA PRO A 139 -11.08 -12.04 19.73
C PRO A 139 -10.54 -10.61 19.73
N GLY A 140 -11.28 -9.71 19.09
CA GLY A 140 -10.86 -8.32 18.84
C GLY A 140 -10.28 -8.08 17.45
N ASP A 141 -9.86 -9.13 16.73
CA ASP A 141 -9.40 -8.98 15.35
C ASP A 141 -10.59 -8.72 14.40
N PHE A 142 -10.37 -7.87 13.40
CA PHE A 142 -11.27 -7.78 12.26
C PHE A 142 -10.96 -8.93 11.30
N VAL A 143 -11.96 -9.71 10.99
CA VAL A 143 -11.82 -10.93 10.18
C VAL A 143 -12.74 -10.91 8.98
N VAL A 144 -12.25 -11.46 7.88
CA VAL A 144 -13.10 -11.90 6.79
C VAL A 144 -13.50 -13.34 7.08
N ALA A 145 -14.78 -13.55 7.24
CA ALA A 145 -15.37 -14.85 7.55
C ALA A 145 -16.34 -15.28 6.47
N VAL A 146 -16.57 -16.58 6.37
CA VAL A 146 -17.60 -17.19 5.52
C VAL A 146 -18.76 -17.62 6.42
N VAL A 147 -19.93 -17.08 6.12
CA VAL A 147 -21.20 -17.41 6.79
C VAL A 147 -22.22 -17.73 5.69
N ASP A 148 -22.81 -18.90 5.73
CA ASP A 148 -23.79 -19.35 4.72
C ASP A 148 -23.30 -19.15 3.28
N ASP A 149 -22.02 -19.55 3.04
CA ASP A 149 -21.27 -19.39 1.76
C ASP A 149 -21.01 -17.96 1.29
N GLU A 150 -21.32 -16.94 2.11
CA GLU A 150 -21.07 -15.54 1.81
C GLU A 150 -19.90 -14.97 2.65
N PHE A 151 -19.10 -14.11 2.03
CA PHE A 151 -18.01 -13.41 2.73
C PHE A 151 -18.56 -12.21 3.50
N THR A 152 -18.11 -12.04 4.74
CA THR A 152 -18.39 -10.87 5.56
C THR A 152 -17.18 -10.40 6.33
N LEU A 153 -17.04 -9.07 6.52
CA LEU A 153 -16.03 -8.46 7.37
C LEU A 153 -16.67 -8.03 8.70
N LYS A 154 -16.19 -8.57 9.80
CA LYS A 154 -16.68 -8.30 11.16
C LYS A 154 -15.55 -8.36 12.19
N GLU A 155 -15.78 -7.85 13.39
CA GLU A 155 -14.94 -8.16 14.55
C GLU A 155 -15.21 -9.59 15.03
N LEU A 156 -14.16 -10.38 15.20
CA LEU A 156 -14.27 -11.66 15.89
C LEU A 156 -14.41 -11.39 17.38
N ALA A 157 -15.48 -11.87 17.98
CA ALA A 157 -15.72 -11.76 19.41
C ALA A 157 -16.00 -13.13 20.02
N LYS A 158 -15.93 -13.22 21.35
CA LYS A 158 -16.23 -14.43 22.10
C LYS A 158 -17.40 -14.16 23.03
N GLU A 159 -18.46 -14.94 22.90
CA GLU A 159 -19.59 -14.96 23.83
C GLU A 159 -19.62 -16.31 24.54
N LYS A 160 -19.45 -16.32 25.88
CA LYS A 160 -19.34 -17.54 26.66
C LYS A 160 -18.24 -18.48 26.09
N ASN A 161 -18.64 -19.58 25.47
CA ASN A 161 -17.73 -20.56 24.86
C ASN A 161 -17.75 -20.59 23.33
N SER A 162 -18.45 -19.66 22.68
CA SER A 162 -18.62 -19.63 21.23
C SER A 162 -18.02 -18.34 20.63
N PHE A 163 -17.49 -18.44 19.43
CA PHE A 163 -17.09 -17.29 18.64
C PHE A 163 -18.31 -16.70 17.92
N VAL A 164 -18.38 -15.39 17.87
CA VAL A 164 -19.42 -14.62 17.17
C VAL A 164 -18.77 -13.57 16.32
N LEU A 165 -19.50 -13.08 15.32
CA LEU A 165 -19.07 -12.00 14.44
C LEU A 165 -19.88 -10.74 14.78
N LYS A 166 -19.16 -9.73 15.29
CA LYS A 166 -19.76 -8.49 15.79
C LYS A 166 -19.62 -7.37 14.75
N PRO A 167 -20.73 -6.76 14.31
CA PRO A 167 -20.70 -5.55 13.51
C PRO A 167 -20.30 -4.34 14.35
N HIS A 168 -19.78 -3.31 13.70
CA HIS A 168 -19.56 -1.98 14.24
C HIS A 168 -20.50 -0.97 13.56
N ASN A 169 -21.79 -1.25 13.67
CA ASN A 169 -22.91 -0.39 13.31
C ASN A 169 -24.15 -0.94 14.00
N LYS A 170 -24.85 -0.09 14.73
CA LYS A 170 -26.03 -0.46 15.53
C LYS A 170 -27.21 -0.95 14.70
N ALA A 171 -27.24 -0.67 13.41
CA ALA A 171 -28.27 -1.15 12.48
C ALA A 171 -28.13 -2.66 12.17
N PHE A 172 -27.01 -3.28 12.53
CA PHE A 172 -26.72 -4.68 12.24
C PHE A 172 -26.65 -5.52 13.51
N SER A 173 -27.16 -6.76 13.42
CA SER A 173 -27.12 -7.70 14.53
C SER A 173 -25.84 -8.52 14.56
N ILE A 174 -25.45 -8.98 15.75
CA ILE A 174 -24.36 -9.94 15.94
C ILE A 174 -24.72 -11.25 15.23
N ILE A 175 -23.81 -11.74 14.41
CA ILE A 175 -23.95 -13.01 13.73
C ILE A 175 -23.43 -14.12 14.66
N ARG A 176 -24.29 -15.06 14.98
CA ARG A 176 -23.97 -16.27 15.76
C ARG A 176 -24.05 -17.46 14.82
N PRO A 177 -22.88 -17.95 14.31
CA PRO A 177 -22.88 -19.08 13.42
C PRO A 177 -23.56 -20.29 14.07
N LYS A 178 -24.43 -20.98 13.33
CA LYS A 178 -25.08 -22.21 13.81
C LYS A 178 -24.14 -23.40 13.72
N ASP A 179 -23.29 -23.37 12.72
CA ASP A 179 -22.25 -24.37 12.45
C ASP A 179 -20.85 -23.81 12.71
N ALA A 180 -19.80 -24.51 12.26
CA ALA A 180 -18.42 -24.06 12.43
C ALA A 180 -18.17 -22.74 11.69
N LEU A 181 -17.69 -21.75 12.43
CA LEU A 181 -17.24 -20.47 11.87
C LEU A 181 -15.97 -20.68 11.03
N LYS A 182 -16.02 -20.36 9.76
CA LYS A 182 -14.85 -20.41 8.88
C LYS A 182 -14.28 -19.00 8.72
N ILE A 183 -13.10 -18.78 9.31
CA ILE A 183 -12.32 -17.55 9.09
C ILE A 183 -11.53 -17.71 7.79
N TYR A 184 -11.69 -16.77 6.88
CA TYR A 184 -10.94 -16.73 5.63
C TYR A 184 -9.59 -16.04 5.81
N GLY A 185 -9.53 -15.01 6.67
CA GLY A 185 -8.29 -14.31 7.01
C GLY A 185 -8.53 -13.17 7.99
N VAL A 186 -7.44 -12.62 8.49
CA VAL A 186 -7.42 -11.51 9.45
C VAL A 186 -7.04 -10.22 8.73
N MET A 187 -7.80 -9.16 8.93
CA MET A 187 -7.46 -7.83 8.42
C MET A 187 -6.25 -7.29 9.18
N VAL A 188 -5.19 -6.94 8.48
CA VAL A 188 -3.94 -6.41 9.01
C VAL A 188 -3.70 -4.96 8.65
N GLY A 189 -4.50 -4.41 7.76
CA GLY A 189 -4.41 -3.02 7.32
C GLY A 189 -5.63 -2.58 6.54
N LEU A 190 -5.74 -1.27 6.32
CA LEU A 190 -6.81 -0.65 5.54
C LEU A 190 -6.22 0.43 4.64
N VAL A 191 -6.66 0.48 3.40
CA VAL A 191 -6.28 1.52 2.44
C VAL A 191 -7.53 2.27 2.00
N ARG A 192 -7.50 3.59 2.15
CA ARG A 192 -8.57 4.49 1.68
C ARG A 192 -7.98 5.55 0.78
N ARG A 193 -8.63 5.79 -0.34
CA ARG A 193 -8.28 6.89 -1.23
C ARG A 193 -9.32 8.00 -1.06
N TYR A 194 -8.83 9.23 -0.94
CA TYR A 194 -9.68 10.42 -0.95
C TYR A 194 -9.59 11.04 -2.35
N PHE A 195 -10.70 11.04 -3.06
CA PHE A 195 -10.84 11.69 -4.36
C PHE A 195 -11.63 12.99 -4.19
N ARG A 196 -11.30 13.96 -4.99
CA ARG A 196 -12.18 15.07 -5.31
C ARG A 196 -12.72 14.87 -6.69
#